data_99ca7bf94dae079fac9cfdd672e2db58
#
_entry.id   99ca7bf94dae079fac9cfdd672e2db58
#
_cell.length_a   1.000
_cell.length_b   1.000
_cell.length_c   1.000
_cell.angle_alpha   90.00
_cell.angle_beta   90.00
_cell.angle_gamma   90.00
#
_symmetry.space_group_name_H-M   'P 1'
#
loop_
_entity.id
_entity.type
_entity.pdbx_description
1 polymer ?
#
loop_
_entity_poly.entity_id
_entity_poly.type
_entity_poly.pdbx_seq_one_letter_code
_entity_poly.pdbx_strand_id
1 'polypeptide(L)'
;MQDELLEAVLEQIYSVLYEDFKLYTEFQISSLYEGELSFYAAYCESRGIGTKASRVLFYSGSDSRIVKELEKIRYKAVDTMEQENYIQLASLIELMIVRFSREYAENRVVQNFSRELYRDIVSYLKAKMTESDIQINDGPEDFITDNDETKLVNAYTALAECLRTCQQQMNTRKNREMIKKVIAYMEGDISCVSLDSAAEHVNTTPIYLSIIFKEVEGIHFKECLIQKKIEKAKRLLEDTELRIYEIGALVGYADIKYFSKMFKRYIGITPQEYRNQFDEKKEDESR
;
A
#
# COMPACT_ATOMS: atom_id res chain seq x y z
N MET A 1 -0.35 -13.28 -51.86
CA MET A 1 0.93 -12.50 -52.05
C MET A 1 1.09 -11.38 -51.03
N GLN A 2 0.10 -10.48 -50.79
CA GLN A 2 0.19 -9.47 -49.70
C GLN A 2 0.03 -10.09 -48.31
N ASP A 3 -0.83 -11.08 -48.15
CA ASP A 3 -1.03 -11.76 -46.87
C ASP A 3 0.16 -12.60 -46.46
N GLU A 4 0.81 -13.30 -47.40
CA GLU A 4 2.05 -14.10 -47.15
C GLU A 4 3.22 -13.19 -46.72
N LEU A 5 3.32 -11.98 -47.30
CA LEU A 5 4.35 -11.02 -46.95
C LEU A 5 4.13 -10.49 -45.53
N LEU A 6 2.87 -10.25 -45.16
CA LEU A 6 2.49 -9.78 -43.84
C LEU A 6 2.76 -10.85 -42.76
N GLU A 7 2.38 -12.12 -43.02
CA GLU A 7 2.67 -13.24 -42.13
C GLU A 7 4.19 -13.37 -41.89
N ALA A 8 4.98 -13.28 -42.96
CA ALA A 8 6.45 -13.34 -42.83
C ALA A 8 7.04 -12.19 -42.01
N VAL A 9 6.51 -10.96 -42.16
CA VAL A 9 6.92 -9.80 -41.36
C VAL A 9 6.51 -9.95 -39.91
N LEU A 10 5.30 -10.46 -39.63
CA LEU A 10 4.83 -10.69 -38.26
C LEU A 10 5.61 -11.81 -37.57
N GLU A 11 5.96 -12.90 -38.26
CA GLU A 11 6.84 -13.95 -37.73
C GLU A 11 8.23 -13.39 -37.40
N GLN A 12 8.77 -12.51 -38.24
CA GLN A 12 10.03 -11.88 -38.00
C GLN A 12 10.01 -10.92 -36.80
N ILE A 13 8.95 -10.13 -36.63
CA ILE A 13 8.73 -9.29 -35.46
C ILE A 13 8.57 -10.15 -34.20
N TYR A 14 7.78 -11.22 -34.28
CA TYR A 14 7.61 -12.17 -33.19
C TYR A 14 8.94 -12.79 -32.74
N SER A 15 9.74 -13.25 -33.71
CA SER A 15 11.06 -13.83 -33.44
C SER A 15 11.97 -12.84 -32.68
N VAL A 16 12.05 -11.59 -33.16
CA VAL A 16 12.85 -10.55 -32.49
C VAL A 16 12.33 -10.26 -31.07
N LEU A 17 11.02 -10.09 -30.91
CA LEU A 17 10.43 -9.82 -29.59
C LEU A 17 10.62 -10.99 -28.63
N TYR A 18 10.50 -12.22 -29.11
CA TYR A 18 10.71 -13.42 -28.30
C TYR A 18 12.17 -13.71 -27.99
N GLU A 19 13.05 -13.65 -29.00
CA GLU A 19 14.47 -14.03 -28.83
C GLU A 19 15.27 -12.95 -28.09
N ASP A 20 15.07 -11.69 -28.44
CA ASP A 20 15.85 -10.57 -27.87
C ASP A 20 15.28 -10.05 -26.55
N PHE A 21 13.95 -10.02 -26.43
CA PHE A 21 13.29 -9.45 -25.26
C PHE A 21 12.51 -10.47 -24.41
N LYS A 22 12.45 -11.76 -24.81
CA LYS A 22 11.67 -12.82 -24.16
C LYS A 22 10.19 -12.48 -24.01
N LEU A 23 9.63 -11.73 -24.97
CA LEU A 23 8.26 -11.32 -25.00
C LEU A 23 7.41 -12.32 -25.76
N TYR A 24 6.36 -12.85 -25.11
CA TYR A 24 5.37 -13.71 -25.75
C TYR A 24 4.22 -12.85 -26.26
N THR A 25 4.10 -12.70 -27.58
CA THR A 25 3.03 -11.93 -28.22
C THR A 25 2.23 -12.82 -29.15
N GLU A 26 0.92 -12.77 -29.06
CA GLU A 26 0.01 -13.38 -30.00
C GLU A 26 -0.61 -12.29 -30.88
N PHE A 27 -0.39 -12.38 -32.19
CA PHE A 27 -0.95 -11.42 -33.15
C PHE A 27 -2.29 -11.95 -33.67
N GLN A 28 -3.37 -11.17 -33.45
CA GLN A 28 -4.67 -11.45 -34.04
C GLN A 28 -5.01 -10.36 -35.07
N ILE A 29 -5.03 -10.73 -36.35
CA ILE A 29 -5.36 -9.82 -37.45
C ILE A 29 -6.86 -9.97 -37.75
N SER A 30 -7.68 -8.96 -37.40
CA SER A 30 -9.13 -8.99 -37.67
C SER A 30 -9.50 -8.35 -38.99
N SER A 31 -8.72 -7.43 -39.52
CA SER A 31 -8.83 -6.87 -40.88
C SER A 31 -7.60 -6.05 -41.23
N LEU A 32 -7.18 -6.11 -42.47
CA LEU A 32 -5.97 -5.53 -43.02
C LEU A 32 -6.30 -4.18 -43.65
N TYR A 33 -6.46 -3.13 -42.83
CA TYR A 33 -6.50 -1.75 -43.35
C TYR A 33 -5.93 -0.78 -42.33
N GLU A 34 -4.87 -0.08 -42.72
CA GLU A 34 -4.28 1.15 -42.15
C GLU A 34 -4.36 1.26 -40.61
N GLY A 35 -3.78 0.34 -39.88
CA GLY A 35 -3.69 0.37 -38.42
C GLY A 35 -2.28 0.66 -37.92
N GLU A 36 -2.15 1.40 -36.84
CA GLU A 36 -0.90 1.52 -36.08
C GLU A 36 -0.74 0.29 -35.19
N LEU A 37 0.48 -0.30 -35.21
CA LEU A 37 0.85 -1.40 -34.33
C LEU A 37 1.15 -0.84 -32.92
N SER A 38 0.42 -1.28 -31.93
CA SER A 38 0.75 -0.91 -30.56
C SER A 38 1.76 -1.89 -29.93
N PHE A 39 2.97 -1.42 -29.66
CA PHE A 39 4.02 -2.17 -28.94
C PHE A 39 3.87 -2.09 -27.42
N TYR A 40 2.86 -1.40 -26.91
CA TYR A 40 2.73 -1.13 -25.50
C TYR A 40 2.38 -2.39 -24.68
N ALA A 41 1.56 -3.28 -25.23
CA ALA A 41 1.23 -4.57 -24.61
C ALA A 41 2.49 -5.41 -24.33
N ALA A 42 3.43 -5.42 -25.28
CA ALA A 42 4.72 -6.10 -25.14
C ALA A 42 5.61 -5.51 -24.02
N TYR A 43 5.54 -4.18 -23.82
CA TYR A 43 6.26 -3.51 -22.73
C TYR A 43 5.74 -3.91 -21.35
N CYS A 44 4.42 -4.03 -21.16
CA CYS A 44 3.83 -4.47 -19.89
C CYS A 44 4.24 -5.88 -19.51
N GLU A 45 4.32 -6.79 -20.47
CA GLU A 45 4.75 -8.18 -20.26
C GLU A 45 6.22 -8.28 -19.86
N SER A 46 7.09 -7.46 -20.45
CA SER A 46 8.52 -7.43 -20.10
C SER A 46 8.79 -7.08 -18.63
N ARG A 47 7.82 -6.43 -18.00
CA ARG A 47 7.86 -6.03 -16.58
C ARG A 47 7.18 -7.04 -15.65
N GLY A 48 6.67 -8.15 -16.13
CA GLY A 48 5.93 -9.13 -15.32
C GLY A 48 4.54 -8.65 -14.88
N ILE A 49 4.03 -7.60 -15.52
CA ILE A 49 2.73 -7.03 -15.27
C ILE A 49 1.77 -7.58 -16.32
N GLY A 50 1.10 -8.66 -16.01
CA GLY A 50 0.13 -9.24 -16.91
C GLY A 50 0.36 -10.71 -17.25
N THR A 51 -0.71 -11.36 -17.60
CA THR A 51 -0.79 -12.78 -17.88
C THR A 51 -0.22 -13.15 -19.25
N LYS A 52 0.13 -14.35 -19.39
CA LYS A 52 0.86 -15.12 -20.39
C LYS A 52 0.70 -14.85 -21.90
N ALA A 53 -0.10 -13.90 -22.36
CA ALA A 53 -0.20 -13.57 -23.79
C ALA A 53 -0.75 -12.15 -23.98
N SER A 54 0.11 -11.21 -24.34
CA SER A 54 -0.35 -9.93 -24.88
C SER A 54 -0.85 -10.15 -26.30
N ARG A 55 -2.10 -9.82 -26.56
CA ARG A 55 -2.67 -9.85 -27.90
C ARG A 55 -2.53 -8.49 -28.52
N VAL A 56 -1.80 -8.39 -29.61
CA VAL A 56 -1.78 -7.19 -30.43
C VAL A 56 -2.94 -7.27 -31.41
N LEU A 57 -3.90 -6.36 -31.28
CA LEU A 57 -5.07 -6.30 -32.13
C LEU A 57 -4.92 -5.14 -33.13
N PHE A 58 -5.08 -5.44 -34.41
CA PHE A 58 -5.11 -4.45 -35.49
C PHE A 58 -6.55 -4.00 -35.76
N TYR A 59 -6.78 -2.68 -35.85
CA TYR A 59 -8.08 -2.10 -36.06
C TYR A 59 -8.10 -1.18 -37.27
N SER A 60 -9.22 -1.13 -37.99
CA SER A 60 -9.42 -0.23 -39.12
C SER A 60 -9.65 1.22 -38.68
N GLY A 61 -9.37 2.19 -39.55
CA GLY A 61 -9.24 3.61 -39.28
C GLY A 61 -10.28 4.34 -38.41
N SER A 62 -11.52 3.82 -38.27
CA SER A 62 -12.55 4.41 -37.39
C SER A 62 -12.27 4.14 -35.90
N ASP A 63 -11.57 3.03 -35.57
CA ASP A 63 -11.32 2.62 -34.21
C ASP A 63 -10.00 3.16 -33.63
N SER A 64 -9.15 3.75 -34.46
CA SER A 64 -7.82 4.22 -34.08
C SER A 64 -7.85 5.26 -32.93
N ARG A 65 -8.89 6.08 -32.87
CA ARG A 65 -9.07 7.07 -31.80
C ARG A 65 -9.41 6.42 -30.48
N ILE A 66 -10.33 5.47 -30.50
CA ILE A 66 -10.73 4.71 -29.31
C ILE A 66 -9.56 3.89 -28.79
N VAL A 67 -8.83 3.20 -29.68
CA VAL A 67 -7.64 2.42 -29.33
C VAL A 67 -6.60 3.29 -28.61
N LYS A 68 -6.29 4.47 -29.15
CA LYS A 68 -5.34 5.41 -28.52
C LYS A 68 -5.79 5.87 -27.12
N GLU A 69 -7.10 6.06 -26.92
CA GLU A 69 -7.63 6.42 -25.60
C GLU A 69 -7.53 5.23 -24.62
N LEU A 70 -7.85 4.03 -25.05
CA LEU A 70 -7.77 2.81 -24.25
C LEU A 70 -6.32 2.50 -23.85
N GLU A 71 -5.38 2.66 -24.75
CA GLU A 71 -3.93 2.51 -24.45
C GLU A 71 -3.45 3.50 -23.40
N LYS A 72 -3.88 4.75 -23.46
CA LYS A 72 -3.59 5.73 -22.41
C LYS A 72 -4.14 5.30 -21.04
N ILE A 73 -5.31 4.68 -21.02
CA ILE A 73 -5.92 4.16 -19.79
C ILE A 73 -5.07 3.00 -19.26
N ARG A 74 -4.70 2.05 -20.12
CA ARG A 74 -3.85 0.91 -19.75
C ARG A 74 -2.50 1.39 -19.18
N TYR A 75 -1.86 2.34 -19.84
CA TYR A 75 -0.61 2.95 -19.36
C TYR A 75 -0.75 3.51 -17.95
N LYS A 76 -1.78 4.34 -17.74
CA LYS A 76 -2.03 4.93 -16.42
C LYS A 76 -2.38 3.89 -15.37
N ALA A 77 -3.12 2.84 -15.74
CA ALA A 77 -3.46 1.76 -14.82
C ALA A 77 -2.20 1.01 -14.37
N VAL A 78 -1.30 0.69 -15.29
CA VAL A 78 -0.01 0.05 -14.97
C VAL A 78 0.85 0.95 -14.08
N ASP A 79 1.01 2.22 -14.44
CA ASP A 79 1.77 3.20 -13.65
C ASP A 79 1.22 3.33 -12.21
N THR A 80 -0.10 3.41 -12.06
CA THR A 80 -0.72 3.47 -10.73
C THR A 80 -0.60 2.17 -9.94
N MET A 81 -0.58 1.01 -10.60
CA MET A 81 -0.29 -0.28 -9.97
C MET A 81 1.16 -0.35 -9.48
N GLU A 82 2.13 0.05 -10.30
CA GLU A 82 3.55 0.09 -9.92
C GLU A 82 3.80 1.02 -8.72
N GLN A 83 3.10 2.14 -8.66
CA GLN A 83 3.18 3.10 -7.55
C GLN A 83 2.37 2.69 -6.31
N GLU A 84 1.67 1.55 -6.36
CA GLU A 84 0.73 1.09 -5.31
C GLU A 84 -0.33 2.14 -4.94
N ASN A 85 -0.73 2.99 -5.90
CA ASN A 85 -1.72 4.03 -5.71
C ASN A 85 -3.12 3.55 -6.13
N TYR A 86 -3.72 2.71 -5.31
CA TYR A 86 -5.00 2.07 -5.60
C TYR A 86 -6.19 3.04 -5.60
N ILE A 87 -6.09 4.18 -4.92
CA ILE A 87 -7.12 5.23 -4.99
C ILE A 87 -7.17 5.83 -6.39
N GLN A 88 -6.01 6.14 -6.96
CA GLN A 88 -5.92 6.69 -8.31
C GLN A 88 -6.34 5.67 -9.36
N LEU A 89 -5.99 4.38 -9.16
CA LEU A 89 -6.45 3.29 -10.01
C LEU A 89 -7.97 3.15 -9.97
N ALA A 90 -8.60 3.21 -8.79
CA ALA A 90 -10.05 3.17 -8.64
C ALA A 90 -10.72 4.34 -9.38
N SER A 91 -10.17 5.55 -9.25
CA SER A 91 -10.70 6.73 -9.95
C SER A 91 -10.56 6.62 -11.48
N LEU A 92 -9.48 6.01 -11.96
CA LEU A 92 -9.28 5.74 -13.39
C LEU A 92 -10.31 4.74 -13.92
N ILE A 93 -10.60 3.69 -13.15
CA ILE A 93 -11.64 2.70 -13.47
C ILE A 93 -13.01 3.37 -13.56
N GLU A 94 -13.37 4.21 -12.60
CA GLU A 94 -14.65 4.94 -12.62
C GLU A 94 -14.78 5.86 -13.84
N LEU A 95 -13.69 6.56 -14.18
CA LEU A 95 -13.66 7.39 -15.38
C LEU A 95 -13.85 6.53 -16.66
N MET A 96 -13.22 5.35 -16.70
CA MET A 96 -13.38 4.40 -17.80
C MET A 96 -14.82 3.92 -17.92
N ILE A 97 -15.48 3.58 -16.82
CA ILE A 97 -16.89 3.18 -16.81
C ILE A 97 -17.75 4.30 -17.42
N VAL A 98 -17.63 5.51 -16.90
CA VAL A 98 -18.44 6.66 -17.37
C VAL A 98 -18.22 6.93 -18.86
N ARG A 99 -16.98 6.75 -19.35
CA ARG A 99 -16.62 7.07 -20.74
C ARG A 99 -17.03 6.01 -21.75
N PHE A 100 -16.89 4.73 -21.38
CA PHE A 100 -16.96 3.62 -22.33
C PHE A 100 -18.11 2.64 -22.10
N SER A 101 -18.91 2.78 -21.04
CA SER A 101 -20.01 1.84 -20.77
C SER A 101 -21.00 1.74 -21.95
N ARG A 102 -21.34 2.88 -22.55
CA ARG A 102 -22.25 2.91 -23.69
C ARG A 102 -21.68 2.26 -24.95
N GLU A 103 -20.36 2.37 -25.15
CA GLU A 103 -19.66 1.81 -26.30
C GLU A 103 -19.39 0.30 -26.11
N TYR A 104 -19.44 -0.18 -24.83
CA TYR A 104 -19.13 -1.56 -24.50
C TYR A 104 -20.05 -2.57 -25.21
N ALA A 105 -21.35 -2.33 -25.26
CA ALA A 105 -22.30 -3.25 -25.86
C ALA A 105 -22.11 -3.43 -27.39
N GLU A 106 -21.63 -2.40 -28.08
CA GLU A 106 -21.54 -2.33 -29.54
C GLU A 106 -20.12 -2.53 -30.09
N ASN A 107 -19.10 -2.26 -29.26
CA ASN A 107 -17.71 -2.22 -29.71
C ASN A 107 -16.87 -3.35 -29.10
N ARG A 108 -16.53 -4.34 -29.95
CA ARG A 108 -15.67 -5.48 -29.52
C ARG A 108 -14.31 -5.09 -28.99
N VAL A 109 -13.75 -3.96 -29.46
CA VAL A 109 -12.46 -3.44 -28.98
C VAL A 109 -12.56 -3.07 -27.51
N VAL A 110 -13.60 -2.29 -27.17
CA VAL A 110 -13.88 -1.86 -25.80
C VAL A 110 -14.17 -3.07 -24.91
N GLN A 111 -14.92 -4.06 -25.42
CA GLN A 111 -15.23 -5.30 -24.70
C GLN A 111 -13.95 -6.08 -24.34
N ASN A 112 -13.11 -6.35 -25.34
CA ASN A 112 -11.88 -7.11 -25.11
C ASN A 112 -10.93 -6.37 -24.18
N PHE A 113 -10.71 -5.08 -24.43
CA PHE A 113 -9.89 -4.25 -23.57
C PHE A 113 -10.36 -4.25 -22.11
N SER A 114 -11.66 -4.04 -21.88
CA SER A 114 -12.23 -4.01 -20.54
C SER A 114 -12.03 -5.35 -19.81
N ARG A 115 -12.22 -6.47 -20.49
CA ARG A 115 -12.02 -7.80 -19.91
C ARG A 115 -10.56 -8.06 -19.57
N GLU A 116 -9.64 -7.68 -20.45
CA GLU A 116 -8.20 -7.82 -20.23
C GLU A 116 -7.75 -6.95 -19.06
N LEU A 117 -8.08 -5.67 -19.07
CA LEU A 117 -7.71 -4.75 -18.00
C LEU A 117 -8.24 -5.22 -16.64
N TYR A 118 -9.48 -5.73 -16.57
CA TYR A 118 -10.04 -6.30 -15.35
C TYR A 118 -9.20 -7.47 -14.83
N ARG A 119 -8.88 -8.43 -15.72
CA ARG A 119 -8.05 -9.58 -15.36
C ARG A 119 -6.66 -9.18 -14.90
N ASP A 120 -6.03 -8.22 -15.59
CA ASP A 120 -4.70 -7.72 -15.25
C ASP A 120 -4.69 -7.13 -13.85
N ILE A 121 -5.67 -6.27 -13.51
CA ILE A 121 -5.79 -5.66 -12.19
C ILE A 121 -6.04 -6.71 -11.11
N VAL A 122 -6.99 -7.62 -11.34
CA VAL A 122 -7.30 -8.70 -10.37
C VAL A 122 -6.10 -9.62 -10.15
N SER A 123 -5.42 -10.02 -11.23
CA SER A 123 -4.22 -10.85 -11.15
C SER A 123 -3.09 -10.17 -10.37
N TYR A 124 -2.87 -8.87 -10.64
CA TYR A 124 -1.90 -8.06 -9.91
C TYR A 124 -2.23 -7.99 -8.40
N LEU A 125 -3.48 -7.69 -8.07
CA LEU A 125 -3.92 -7.61 -6.68
C LEU A 125 -3.75 -8.95 -5.95
N LYS A 126 -4.11 -10.06 -6.59
CA LYS A 126 -3.93 -11.41 -6.04
C LYS A 126 -2.46 -11.72 -5.78
N ALA A 127 -1.58 -11.37 -6.71
CA ALA A 127 -0.13 -11.59 -6.55
C ALA A 127 0.47 -10.77 -5.40
N LYS A 128 -0.01 -9.53 -5.20
CA LYS A 128 0.49 -8.62 -4.16
C LYS A 128 -0.11 -8.88 -2.77
N MET A 129 -1.32 -9.43 -2.71
CA MET A 129 -2.11 -9.54 -1.47
C MET A 129 -2.25 -10.98 -0.94
N THR A 130 -1.41 -11.90 -1.39
CA THR A 130 -1.38 -13.30 -0.92
C THR A 130 -1.21 -13.46 0.59
N GLU A 131 -0.75 -12.43 1.31
CA GLU A 131 -0.58 -12.41 2.77
C GLU A 131 -1.67 -11.62 3.52
N SER A 132 -2.62 -11.00 2.82
CA SER A 132 -3.66 -10.17 3.43
C SER A 132 -5.01 -10.90 3.45
N ASP A 133 -5.77 -10.73 4.53
CA ASP A 133 -7.13 -11.26 4.72
C ASP A 133 -8.19 -10.70 3.73
N ILE A 134 -7.75 -10.05 2.64
CA ILE A 134 -8.65 -9.50 1.63
C ILE A 134 -9.02 -10.60 0.65
N GLN A 135 -10.26 -11.04 0.71
CA GLN A 135 -10.84 -11.88 -0.34
C GLN A 135 -11.12 -11.01 -1.57
N ILE A 136 -10.23 -11.09 -2.55
CA ILE A 136 -10.47 -10.51 -3.87
C ILE A 136 -11.36 -11.52 -4.61
N ASN A 137 -12.64 -11.20 -4.72
CA ASN A 137 -13.53 -11.99 -5.55
C ASN A 137 -13.08 -11.89 -7.02
N ASP A 138 -13.03 -13.03 -7.71
CA ASP A 138 -12.64 -13.10 -9.13
C ASP A 138 -13.57 -12.30 -10.06
N GLY A 139 -14.58 -11.66 -9.50
CA GLY A 139 -15.68 -11.11 -10.24
C GLY A 139 -16.59 -12.22 -10.77
N PRO A 140 -17.78 -11.90 -11.23
CA PRO A 140 -18.64 -12.91 -11.83
C PRO A 140 -17.95 -13.42 -13.11
N GLU A 141 -17.68 -14.73 -13.18
CA GLU A 141 -17.13 -15.37 -14.40
C GLU A 141 -18.00 -15.04 -15.63
N ASP A 142 -19.28 -14.85 -15.42
CA ASP A 142 -20.26 -14.42 -16.44
C ASP A 142 -19.94 -13.06 -17.08
N PHE A 143 -19.27 -12.14 -16.36
CA PHE A 143 -18.85 -10.86 -16.94
C PHE A 143 -17.85 -11.05 -18.09
N ILE A 144 -17.00 -12.09 -18.02
CA ILE A 144 -15.97 -12.37 -19.02
C ILE A 144 -16.58 -12.90 -20.33
N THR A 145 -17.76 -13.51 -20.26
CA THR A 145 -18.43 -14.18 -21.40
C THR A 145 -19.61 -13.41 -21.99
N ASP A 146 -20.18 -12.49 -21.20
CA ASP A 146 -21.39 -11.74 -21.57
C ASP A 146 -21.03 -10.28 -21.96
N ASN A 147 -21.79 -9.75 -22.93
CA ASN A 147 -21.65 -8.37 -23.41
C ASN A 147 -22.61 -7.40 -22.71
N ASP A 148 -23.08 -7.76 -21.52
CA ASP A 148 -23.99 -6.93 -20.72
C ASP A 148 -23.28 -5.76 -20.06
N GLU A 149 -23.65 -4.54 -20.46
CA GLU A 149 -23.13 -3.28 -19.88
C GLU A 149 -23.31 -3.23 -18.35
N THR A 150 -24.43 -3.70 -17.84
CA THR A 150 -24.75 -3.68 -16.42
C THR A 150 -23.77 -4.55 -15.61
N LYS A 151 -23.43 -5.73 -16.15
CA LYS A 151 -22.46 -6.63 -15.53
C LYS A 151 -21.05 -6.02 -15.52
N LEU A 152 -20.66 -5.35 -16.62
CA LEU A 152 -19.40 -4.60 -16.70
C LEU A 152 -19.33 -3.54 -15.60
N VAL A 153 -20.33 -2.68 -15.51
CA VAL A 153 -20.39 -1.57 -14.56
C VAL A 153 -20.32 -2.12 -13.13
N ASN A 154 -21.10 -3.15 -12.81
CA ASN A 154 -21.11 -3.76 -11.48
C ASN A 154 -19.75 -4.37 -11.11
N ALA A 155 -19.12 -5.10 -12.04
CA ALA A 155 -17.82 -5.73 -11.81
C ALA A 155 -16.73 -4.68 -11.52
N TYR A 156 -16.66 -3.64 -12.32
CA TYR A 156 -15.67 -2.58 -12.13
C TYR A 156 -15.96 -1.69 -10.92
N THR A 157 -17.23 -1.46 -10.57
CA THR A 157 -17.59 -0.74 -9.34
C THR A 157 -17.13 -1.53 -8.12
N ALA A 158 -17.41 -2.82 -8.09
CA ALA A 158 -16.92 -3.69 -7.01
C ALA A 158 -15.38 -3.71 -6.94
N LEU A 159 -14.70 -3.74 -8.09
CA LEU A 159 -13.25 -3.66 -8.16
C LEU A 159 -12.72 -2.33 -7.62
N ALA A 160 -13.33 -1.20 -7.94
CA ALA A 160 -12.96 0.11 -7.44
C ALA A 160 -13.12 0.21 -5.91
N GLU A 161 -14.18 -0.36 -5.35
CA GLU A 161 -14.38 -0.44 -3.90
C GLU A 161 -13.34 -1.34 -3.24
N CYS A 162 -13.02 -2.48 -3.85
CA CYS A 162 -11.96 -3.37 -3.39
C CYS A 162 -10.62 -2.63 -3.35
N LEU A 163 -10.24 -1.90 -4.40
CA LEU A 163 -9.01 -1.11 -4.47
C LEU A 163 -8.91 -0.06 -3.35
N ARG A 164 -10.01 0.64 -3.05
CA ARG A 164 -10.06 1.60 -1.93
C ARG A 164 -9.84 0.91 -0.59
N THR A 165 -10.48 -0.23 -0.38
CA THR A 165 -10.31 -1.04 0.84
C THR A 165 -8.87 -1.52 0.99
N CYS A 166 -8.26 -2.01 -0.09
CA CYS A 166 -6.86 -2.40 -0.14
C CYS A 166 -5.93 -1.25 0.26
N GLN A 167 -6.15 -0.05 -0.28
CA GLN A 167 -5.35 1.12 0.08
C GLN A 167 -5.45 1.49 1.56
N GLN A 168 -6.66 1.44 2.12
CA GLN A 168 -6.87 1.71 3.54
C GLN A 168 -6.13 0.71 4.42
N GLN A 169 -6.20 -0.58 4.09
CA GLN A 169 -5.51 -1.63 4.86
C GLN A 169 -3.99 -1.50 4.76
N MET A 170 -3.46 -1.21 3.57
CA MET A 170 -2.03 -0.94 3.39
C MET A 170 -1.57 0.26 4.21
N ASN A 171 -2.32 1.36 4.18
CA ASN A 171 -2.00 2.55 4.97
C ASN A 171 -2.04 2.24 6.47
N THR A 172 -3.06 1.51 6.93
CA THR A 172 -3.17 1.07 8.33
C THR A 172 -1.99 0.19 8.74
N ARG A 173 -1.57 -0.76 7.90
CA ARG A 173 -0.39 -1.60 8.15
C ARG A 173 0.89 -0.77 8.21
N LYS A 174 1.13 0.08 7.22
CA LYS A 174 2.29 1.00 7.18
C LYS A 174 2.33 1.90 8.44
N ASN A 175 1.19 2.43 8.85
CA ASN A 175 1.07 3.24 10.06
C ASN A 175 1.40 2.44 11.33
N ARG A 176 0.87 1.23 11.48
CA ARG A 176 1.18 0.36 12.63
C ARG A 176 2.68 0.02 12.69
N GLU A 177 3.30 -0.29 11.56
CA GLU A 177 4.74 -0.57 11.49
C GLU A 177 5.57 0.66 11.86
N MET A 178 5.18 1.85 11.38
CA MET A 178 5.80 3.11 11.74
C MET A 178 5.71 3.36 13.26
N ILE A 179 4.54 3.18 13.86
CA ILE A 179 4.36 3.37 15.31
C ILE A 179 5.17 2.35 16.12
N LYS A 180 5.26 1.09 15.68
CA LYS A 180 6.15 0.10 16.32
C LYS A 180 7.61 0.58 16.35
N LYS A 181 8.11 1.17 15.24
CA LYS A 181 9.46 1.74 15.20
C LYS A 181 9.61 2.92 16.16
N VAL A 182 8.60 3.77 16.27
CA VAL A 182 8.58 4.89 17.23
C VAL A 182 8.61 4.38 18.68
N ILE A 183 7.83 3.36 18.99
CA ILE A 183 7.82 2.75 20.33
C ILE A 183 9.19 2.13 20.65
N ALA A 184 9.79 1.41 19.71
CA ALA A 184 11.15 0.86 19.89
C ALA A 184 12.20 1.97 20.07
N TYR A 185 12.08 3.09 19.36
CA TYR A 185 12.93 4.25 19.54
C TYR A 185 12.80 4.85 20.95
N MET A 186 11.58 4.89 21.52
CA MET A 186 11.37 5.32 22.92
C MET A 186 12.02 4.39 23.95
N GLU A 187 12.25 3.11 23.62
CA GLU A 187 12.86 2.12 24.54
C GLU A 187 14.40 2.24 24.61
N GLY A 188 15.00 2.98 23.70
CA GLY A 188 16.42 3.31 23.72
C GLY A 188 16.76 4.37 24.78
N ASP A 189 17.40 5.47 24.37
CA ASP A 189 17.65 6.59 25.27
C ASP A 189 16.43 7.51 25.37
N ILE A 190 15.52 7.18 26.27
CA ILE A 190 14.27 7.90 26.49
C ILE A 190 14.48 9.34 26.98
N SER A 191 15.68 9.68 27.50
CA SER A 191 15.96 11.00 28.04
C SER A 191 15.86 12.11 26.97
N CYS A 192 16.27 11.80 25.74
CA CYS A 192 16.35 12.72 24.61
C CYS A 192 15.15 12.61 23.64
N VAL A 193 14.18 11.69 23.90
CA VAL A 193 13.05 11.51 22.98
C VAL A 193 12.08 12.67 23.07
N SER A 194 11.76 13.22 21.90
CA SER A 194 10.72 14.21 21.66
C SER A 194 9.85 13.79 20.49
N LEU A 195 8.71 14.47 20.27
CA LEU A 195 7.88 14.22 19.09
C LEU A 195 8.65 14.51 17.80
N ASP A 196 9.48 15.57 17.81
CA ASP A 196 10.26 15.97 16.63
C ASP A 196 11.34 14.93 16.32
N SER A 197 12.12 14.48 17.33
CA SER A 197 13.15 13.45 17.12
C SER A 197 12.57 12.10 16.71
N ALA A 198 11.38 11.74 17.23
CA ALA A 198 10.69 10.52 16.85
C ALA A 198 10.14 10.59 15.41
N ALA A 199 9.64 11.76 14.99
CA ALA A 199 9.16 11.98 13.62
C ALA A 199 10.32 11.92 12.61
N GLU A 200 11.46 12.52 12.94
CA GLU A 200 12.69 12.43 12.15
C GLU A 200 13.20 10.98 12.04
N HIS A 201 13.18 10.22 13.12
CA HIS A 201 13.59 8.82 13.14
C HIS A 201 12.80 7.93 12.15
N VAL A 202 11.53 8.24 11.92
CA VAL A 202 10.66 7.50 10.99
C VAL A 202 10.39 8.25 9.69
N ASN A 203 11.18 9.30 9.37
CA ASN A 203 11.10 10.11 8.16
C ASN A 203 9.69 10.67 7.90
N THR A 204 9.07 11.28 8.92
CA THR A 204 7.75 11.88 8.81
C THR A 204 7.68 13.25 9.49
N THR A 205 6.54 13.91 9.40
CA THR A 205 6.33 15.19 10.09
C THR A 205 5.79 14.97 11.52
N PRO A 206 6.14 15.82 12.50
CA PRO A 206 5.60 15.72 13.87
C PRO A 206 4.08 15.76 13.93
N ILE A 207 3.45 16.57 13.05
CA ILE A 207 1.99 16.67 12.97
C ILE A 207 1.38 15.34 12.55
N TYR A 208 1.89 14.75 11.47
CA TYR A 208 1.40 13.45 10.98
C TYR A 208 1.63 12.35 12.01
N LEU A 209 2.83 12.28 12.59
CA LEU A 209 3.13 11.31 13.65
C LEU A 209 2.17 11.43 14.84
N SER A 210 1.88 12.66 15.30
CA SER A 210 0.96 12.89 16.43
C SER A 210 -0.44 12.37 16.18
N ILE A 211 -0.95 12.56 14.94
CA ILE A 211 -2.30 12.09 14.53
C ILE A 211 -2.32 10.56 14.49
N ILE A 212 -1.37 9.97 13.76
CA ILE A 212 -1.33 8.51 13.56
C ILE A 212 -1.01 7.76 14.86
N PHE A 213 -0.15 8.33 15.72
CA PHE A 213 0.14 7.74 17.01
C PHE A 213 -1.12 7.61 17.87
N LYS A 214 -1.91 8.68 17.94
CA LYS A 214 -3.20 8.64 18.65
C LYS A 214 -4.20 7.67 18.02
N GLU A 215 -4.23 7.59 16.70
CA GLU A 215 -5.12 6.67 15.97
C GLU A 215 -4.76 5.20 16.25
N VAL A 216 -3.48 4.85 16.28
CA VAL A 216 -2.99 3.48 16.44
C VAL A 216 -2.97 3.04 17.91
N GLU A 217 -2.46 3.90 18.83
CA GLU A 217 -2.26 3.58 20.25
C GLU A 217 -3.43 4.01 21.15
N GLY A 218 -4.38 4.81 20.64
CA GLY A 218 -5.52 5.32 21.41
C GLY A 218 -5.17 6.46 22.37
N ILE A 219 -3.89 6.75 22.59
CA ILE A 219 -3.39 7.80 23.50
C ILE A 219 -2.45 8.76 22.77
N HIS A 220 -2.24 9.94 23.29
CA HIS A 220 -1.30 10.89 22.71
C HIS A 220 0.15 10.45 22.91
N PHE A 221 1.02 10.74 21.92
CA PHE A 221 2.46 10.49 21.99
C PHE A 221 3.10 10.96 23.30
N LYS A 222 2.79 12.20 23.72
CA LYS A 222 3.32 12.78 24.96
C LYS A 222 2.92 11.96 26.21
N GLU A 223 1.72 11.45 26.23
CA GLU A 223 1.20 10.64 27.33
C GLU A 223 1.92 9.29 27.39
N CYS A 224 2.04 8.62 26.27
CA CYS A 224 2.80 7.37 26.15
C CYS A 224 4.28 7.57 26.58
N LEU A 225 4.92 8.65 26.13
CA LEU A 225 6.29 8.97 26.50
C LEU A 225 6.44 9.16 28.02
N ILE A 226 5.49 9.87 28.66
CA ILE A 226 5.50 10.05 30.12
C ILE A 226 5.35 8.69 30.82
N GLN A 227 4.40 7.85 30.39
CA GLN A 227 4.20 6.52 30.97
C GLN A 227 5.49 5.68 30.89
N LYS A 228 6.15 5.63 29.73
CA LYS A 228 7.41 4.91 29.54
C LYS A 228 8.57 5.48 30.39
N LYS A 229 8.64 6.81 30.54
CA LYS A 229 9.60 7.46 31.45
C LYS A 229 9.39 7.05 32.91
N ILE A 230 8.16 7.00 33.35
CA ILE A 230 7.79 6.57 34.71
C ILE A 230 8.08 5.07 34.93
N GLU A 231 7.78 4.23 33.95
CA GLU A 231 8.13 2.79 34.02
C GLU A 231 9.63 2.56 34.09
N LYS A 232 10.43 3.29 33.29
CA LYS A 232 11.90 3.23 33.39
C LYS A 232 12.38 3.72 34.73
N ALA A 233 11.80 4.79 35.27
CA ALA A 233 12.13 5.29 36.60
C ALA A 233 11.82 4.27 37.70
N LYS A 234 10.69 3.56 37.62
CA LYS A 234 10.38 2.46 38.55
C LYS A 234 11.46 1.40 38.56
N ARG A 235 11.84 0.88 37.38
CA ARG A 235 12.92 -0.15 37.26
C ARG A 235 14.21 0.35 37.85
N LEU A 236 14.60 1.62 37.59
CA LEU A 236 15.82 2.19 38.18
C LEU A 236 15.74 2.34 39.70
N LEU A 237 14.55 2.63 40.26
CA LEU A 237 14.32 2.66 41.70
C LEU A 237 14.42 1.28 42.35
N GLU A 238 14.04 0.20 41.64
CA GLU A 238 14.04 -1.17 42.09
C GLU A 238 15.42 -1.83 41.96
N ASP A 239 16.16 -1.52 40.88
CA ASP A 239 17.35 -2.26 40.47
C ASP A 239 18.67 -1.54 40.87
N THR A 240 18.60 -0.26 41.31
CA THR A 240 19.79 0.56 41.53
C THR A 240 19.70 1.42 42.81
N GLU A 241 20.88 1.73 43.37
CA GLU A 241 21.02 2.67 44.49
C GLU A 241 21.15 4.15 44.03
N LEU A 242 20.86 4.45 42.76
CA LEU A 242 20.95 5.81 42.22
C LEU A 242 20.04 6.77 43.01
N ARG A 243 20.51 7.98 43.20
CA ARG A 243 19.70 9.02 43.89
C ARG A 243 18.51 9.43 43.00
N ILE A 244 17.44 9.87 43.64
CA ILE A 244 16.18 10.24 42.93
C ILE A 244 16.42 11.29 41.85
N TYR A 245 17.33 12.24 42.06
CA TYR A 245 17.65 13.26 41.07
C TYR A 245 18.43 12.68 39.86
N GLU A 246 19.28 11.67 40.08
CA GLU A 246 20.00 10.97 39.02
C GLU A 246 19.04 10.18 38.14
N ILE A 247 18.08 9.47 38.76
CA ILE A 247 17.04 8.77 38.07
C ILE A 247 16.18 9.75 37.25
N GLY A 248 15.78 10.89 37.85
CA GLY A 248 15.07 11.94 37.14
C GLY A 248 15.80 12.41 35.87
N ALA A 249 17.10 12.65 35.97
CA ALA A 249 17.95 13.04 34.84
C ALA A 249 18.04 11.93 33.79
N LEU A 250 18.25 10.66 34.19
CA LEU A 250 18.33 9.49 33.31
C LEU A 250 17.04 9.23 32.51
N VAL A 251 15.88 9.62 33.04
CA VAL A 251 14.62 9.54 32.34
C VAL A 251 14.23 10.85 31.64
N GLY A 252 15.15 11.85 31.64
CA GLY A 252 14.98 13.09 30.88
C GLY A 252 14.09 14.13 31.54
N TYR A 253 14.11 14.22 32.87
CA TYR A 253 13.53 15.33 33.63
C TYR A 253 14.64 16.22 34.23
N ALA A 254 14.74 17.44 33.72
CA ALA A 254 15.71 18.42 34.28
C ALA A 254 15.27 18.93 35.66
N ASP A 255 13.97 19.00 35.95
CA ASP A 255 13.42 19.43 37.23
C ASP A 255 12.95 18.22 38.07
N ILE A 256 13.64 17.99 39.17
CA ILE A 256 13.33 16.90 40.12
C ILE A 256 11.96 17.04 40.78
N LYS A 257 11.50 18.28 41.03
CA LYS A 257 10.18 18.53 41.63
C LYS A 257 9.08 18.15 40.64
N TYR A 258 9.30 18.50 39.38
CA TYR A 258 8.37 18.11 38.30
C TYR A 258 8.36 16.59 38.09
N PHE A 259 9.53 15.94 38.08
CA PHE A 259 9.63 14.49 38.03
C PHE A 259 8.84 13.83 39.16
N SER A 260 9.09 14.25 40.43
CA SER A 260 8.42 13.66 41.60
C SER A 260 6.89 13.86 41.54
N LYS A 261 6.43 15.01 41.04
CA LYS A 261 5.00 15.28 40.83
C LYS A 261 4.41 14.37 39.77
N MET A 262 5.11 14.16 38.64
CA MET A 262 4.67 13.27 37.56
C MET A 262 4.67 11.82 38.01
N PHE A 263 5.71 11.37 38.70
CA PHE A 263 5.78 10.01 39.25
C PHE A 263 4.63 9.74 40.22
N LYS A 264 4.39 10.66 41.20
CA LYS A 264 3.24 10.55 42.12
C LYS A 264 1.89 10.55 41.40
N ARG A 265 1.75 11.32 40.32
CA ARG A 265 0.51 11.34 39.51
C ARG A 265 0.21 10.00 38.86
N TYR A 266 1.22 9.28 38.40
CA TYR A 266 1.03 8.01 37.68
C TYR A 266 1.08 6.78 38.60
N ILE A 267 1.83 6.83 39.69
CA ILE A 267 2.05 5.70 40.61
C ILE A 267 1.23 5.82 41.91
N GLY A 268 0.81 7.04 42.25
CA GLY A 268 0.07 7.33 43.48
C GLY A 268 0.93 7.78 44.67
N ILE A 269 2.22 7.43 44.68
CA ILE A 269 3.18 7.76 45.74
C ILE A 269 4.43 8.41 45.16
N THR A 270 5.23 9.07 45.99
CA THR A 270 6.45 9.71 45.53
C THR A 270 7.57 8.69 45.22
N PRO A 271 8.58 9.03 44.40
CA PRO A 271 9.71 8.13 44.12
C PRO A 271 10.42 7.61 45.37
N GLN A 272 10.55 8.45 46.40
CA GLN A 272 11.17 8.06 47.66
C GLN A 272 10.33 7.07 48.47
N GLU A 273 9.04 7.34 48.58
CA GLU A 273 8.06 6.41 49.21
C GLU A 273 8.04 5.07 48.49
N TYR A 274 8.10 5.09 47.14
CA TYR A 274 8.14 3.89 46.33
C TYR A 274 9.39 3.03 46.60
N ARG A 275 10.57 3.65 46.66
CA ARG A 275 11.83 2.98 46.99
C ARG A 275 11.77 2.33 48.39
N ASN A 276 11.39 3.11 49.40
CA ASN A 276 11.30 2.59 50.77
C ASN A 276 10.37 1.36 50.87
N GLN A 277 9.21 1.40 50.24
CA GLN A 277 8.28 0.25 50.22
C GLN A 277 8.86 -0.96 49.50
N PHE A 278 9.68 -0.75 48.47
CA PHE A 278 10.31 -1.84 47.74
C PHE A 278 11.46 -2.50 48.55
N ASP A 279 12.24 -1.70 49.25
CA ASP A 279 13.34 -2.16 50.11
C ASP A 279 12.78 -2.97 51.31
N GLU A 280 11.71 -2.49 51.97
CA GLU A 280 11.01 -3.21 53.03
C GLU A 280 10.50 -4.60 52.58
N LYS A 281 9.95 -4.71 51.38
CA LYS A 281 9.49 -5.97 50.83
C LYS A 281 10.63 -6.96 50.55
N LYS A 282 11.76 -6.48 50.04
CA LYS A 282 12.97 -7.29 49.82
C LYS A 282 13.53 -7.87 51.10
N GLU A 283 13.52 -7.08 52.20
CA GLU A 283 13.97 -7.56 53.51
C GLU A 283 13.05 -8.61 54.09
N ASP A 284 11.74 -8.50 53.91
CA ASP A 284 10.74 -9.51 54.36
C ASP A 284 10.79 -10.83 53.58
N GLU A 285 11.08 -10.77 52.28
CA GLU A 285 11.21 -11.98 51.42
C GLU A 285 12.55 -12.71 51.63
N SER A 286 13.55 -12.02 52.23
CA SER A 286 14.85 -12.64 52.54
C SER A 286 14.98 -13.20 53.95
N ARG A 287 13.92 -13.10 54.76
CA ARG A 287 13.81 -13.69 56.11
C ARG A 287 13.01 -15.00 56.10
#